data_d1bc7575fe4882b827f6fa0b2c9a4d98
#
_entry.id   d1bc7575fe4882b827f6fa0b2c9a4d98
#
_cell.length_a   1.000
_cell.length_b   1.000
_cell.length_c   1.000
_cell.angle_alpha   90.00
_cell.angle_beta   90.00
_cell.angle_gamma   90.00
#
_symmetry.space_group_name_H-M   'P 1'
#
loop_
_entity.id
_entity.type
_entity.pdbx_description
1 polymer ?
#
loop_
_entity_poly.entity_id
_entity_poly.type
_entity_poly.pdbx_seq_one_letter_code
_entity_poly.pdbx_strand_id
1 'polypeptide(L)'
;MKVKDLILYQISTDRHYKTGDKLEFGKEYNYQGQRVYNGVKLNKRRTYDDGYSFVDSKKIFANKKLVLDISKQLEEYDFILREIAFEELRKKEFKEYPSRLKCMFLIDNKEACLKNLKQFHLKGHGSFFQVVAVKLNGNVFYATAKHVVRAG
;
A
#
# COMPACT_ATOMS: atom_id res chain seq x y z
N MET A 1 -17.64 3.76 -12.50
CA MET A 1 -17.84 4.24 -13.90
C MET A 1 -16.96 3.41 -14.82
N LYS A 2 -17.50 2.89 -15.92
CA LYS A 2 -16.72 2.16 -16.95
C LYS A 2 -16.13 3.17 -17.93
N VAL A 3 -14.83 3.07 -18.18
CA VAL A 3 -14.08 3.97 -19.07
C VAL A 3 -13.33 3.20 -20.15
N LYS A 4 -13.05 3.90 -21.26
CA LYS A 4 -12.23 3.39 -22.35
C LYS A 4 -11.21 4.47 -22.72
N ASP A 5 -9.96 4.06 -22.88
CA ASP A 5 -8.84 4.92 -23.30
C ASP A 5 -8.58 6.14 -22.39
N LEU A 6 -9.01 6.07 -21.11
CA LEU A 6 -8.74 7.12 -20.15
C LEU A 6 -7.26 7.12 -19.77
N ILE A 7 -6.62 8.29 -19.81
CA ILE A 7 -5.22 8.45 -19.39
C ILE A 7 -5.18 8.96 -17.96
N LEU A 8 -4.55 8.19 -17.10
CA LEU A 8 -4.29 8.51 -15.70
C LEU A 8 -2.79 8.33 -15.40
N TYR A 9 -2.35 8.77 -14.25
CA TYR A 9 -0.94 8.79 -13.90
C TYR A 9 -0.66 8.00 -12.63
N GLN A 10 0.51 7.37 -12.57
CA GLN A 10 1.00 6.66 -11.38
C GLN A 10 2.45 7.07 -11.09
N ILE A 11 2.77 7.16 -9.79
CA ILE A 11 4.15 7.19 -9.33
C ILE A 11 4.55 5.74 -9.01
N SER A 12 5.56 5.21 -9.70
CA SER A 12 6.15 3.93 -9.40
C SER A 12 7.49 4.13 -8.69
N THR A 13 7.69 3.43 -7.57
CA THR A 13 8.87 3.54 -6.71
C THR A 13 9.70 2.26 -6.69
N ASP A 14 9.12 1.15 -7.12
CA ASP A 14 9.65 -0.20 -6.96
C ASP A 14 9.64 -1.01 -8.27
N ARG A 15 8.97 -0.51 -9.30
CA ARG A 15 8.86 -1.19 -10.58
C ARG A 15 9.13 -0.27 -11.75
N HIS A 16 9.99 -0.70 -12.67
CA HIS A 16 10.21 -0.05 -13.95
C HIS A 16 9.17 -0.50 -14.97
N TYR A 17 8.38 0.44 -15.46
CA TYR A 17 7.46 0.23 -16.56
C TYR A 17 8.06 0.71 -17.87
N LYS A 18 7.79 -0.03 -18.95
CA LYS A 18 8.16 0.33 -20.32
C LYS A 18 6.90 0.69 -21.10
N THR A 19 7.06 1.51 -22.12
CA THR A 19 5.97 1.81 -23.05
C THR A 19 5.47 0.52 -23.70
N GLY A 20 4.16 0.28 -23.62
CA GLY A 20 3.52 -0.92 -24.15
C GLY A 20 3.30 -2.04 -23.12
N ASP A 21 3.81 -1.91 -21.89
CA ASP A 21 3.51 -2.87 -20.83
C ASP A 21 2.01 -2.94 -20.58
N LYS A 22 1.49 -4.17 -20.49
CA LYS A 22 0.09 -4.43 -20.16
C LYS A 22 -0.03 -4.79 -18.68
N LEU A 23 -0.97 -4.15 -18.01
CA LEU A 23 -1.23 -4.35 -16.59
C LEU A 23 -2.67 -4.79 -16.40
N GLU A 24 -2.89 -5.86 -15.65
CA GLU A 24 -4.21 -6.32 -15.24
C GLU A 24 -4.36 -6.17 -13.73
N PHE A 25 -5.50 -5.62 -13.30
CA PHE A 25 -5.84 -5.42 -11.90
C PHE A 25 -7.23 -5.98 -11.59
N GLY A 26 -7.50 -6.20 -10.30
CA GLY A 26 -8.78 -6.66 -9.81
C GLY A 26 -8.89 -8.17 -9.58
N LYS A 27 -8.08 -8.99 -10.24
CA LYS A 27 -8.04 -10.46 -10.03
C LYS A 27 -7.13 -10.83 -8.88
N GLU A 28 -5.88 -10.41 -8.95
CA GLU A 28 -4.85 -10.73 -7.96
C GLU A 28 -4.65 -9.59 -6.97
N TYR A 29 -3.98 -9.91 -5.87
CA TYR A 29 -3.56 -8.89 -4.91
C TYR A 29 -2.52 -7.96 -5.54
N ASN A 30 -2.72 -6.65 -5.39
CA ASN A 30 -1.69 -5.65 -5.65
C ASN A 30 -0.59 -5.73 -4.58
N TYR A 31 0.42 -4.86 -4.65
CA TYR A 31 1.51 -4.82 -3.67
C TYR A 31 1.02 -4.71 -2.22
N GLN A 32 0.05 -3.85 -1.95
CA GLN A 32 -0.53 -3.70 -0.60
C GLN A 32 -1.26 -4.97 -0.16
N GLY A 33 -2.04 -5.57 -1.05
CA GLY A 33 -2.74 -6.82 -0.78
C GLY A 33 -1.79 -7.99 -0.51
N GLN A 34 -0.69 -8.08 -1.26
CA GLN A 34 0.36 -9.07 -1.01
C GLN A 34 1.04 -8.86 0.35
N ARG A 35 1.33 -7.62 0.71
CA ARG A 35 1.91 -7.26 2.01
C ARG A 35 0.99 -7.67 3.16
N VAL A 36 -0.31 -7.37 3.07
CA VAL A 36 -1.31 -7.81 4.05
C VAL A 36 -1.39 -9.34 4.12
N TYR A 37 -1.49 -10.01 2.98
CA TYR A 37 -1.56 -11.47 2.92
C TYR A 37 -0.33 -12.14 3.54
N ASN A 38 0.86 -11.66 3.22
CA ASN A 38 2.10 -12.19 3.76
C ASN A 38 2.24 -11.92 5.26
N GLY A 39 1.84 -10.74 5.73
CA GLY A 39 1.84 -10.38 7.14
C GLY A 39 0.93 -11.30 7.96
N VAL A 40 -0.29 -11.55 7.49
CA VAL A 40 -1.22 -12.51 8.13
C VAL A 40 -0.66 -13.92 8.13
N LYS A 41 -0.03 -14.35 7.04
CA LYS A 41 0.58 -15.69 6.93
C LYS A 41 1.76 -15.87 7.87
N LEU A 42 2.61 -14.84 8.01
CA LEU A 42 3.72 -14.85 8.96
C LEU A 42 3.22 -14.94 10.41
N ASN A 43 2.17 -14.21 10.76
CA ASN A 43 1.60 -14.25 12.09
C ASN A 43 0.98 -15.61 12.44
N LYS A 44 0.44 -16.34 11.47
CA LYS A 44 -0.02 -17.72 11.70
C LYS A 44 1.13 -18.72 11.96
N ARG A 45 2.35 -18.40 11.50
CA ARG A 45 3.53 -19.24 11.73
C ARG A 45 4.31 -18.90 13.01
N ARG A 46 4.16 -17.69 13.51
CA ARG A 46 4.68 -17.26 14.81
C ARG A 46 3.73 -17.78 15.87
N THR A 47 3.82 -19.07 16.15
CA THR A 47 3.19 -19.66 17.32
C THR A 47 3.80 -19.07 18.59
N TYR A 48 3.01 -19.00 19.62
CA TYR A 48 3.23 -18.31 20.91
C TYR A 48 4.56 -18.58 21.64
N ASP A 49 5.35 -19.54 21.19
CA ASP A 49 6.63 -19.91 21.83
C ASP A 49 7.73 -18.85 21.66
N ASP A 50 7.70 -18.04 20.58
CA ASP A 50 8.70 -16.99 20.35
C ASP A 50 8.33 -15.63 20.97
N GLY A 51 7.10 -15.48 21.40
CA GLY A 51 6.56 -14.20 21.89
C GLY A 51 7.06 -13.83 23.30
N TYR A 52 7.33 -14.79 24.13
CA TYR A 52 7.71 -14.53 25.53
C TYR A 52 9.20 -14.24 25.75
N SER A 53 10.06 -14.68 24.87
CA SER A 53 11.49 -14.35 24.93
C SER A 53 11.79 -12.89 24.55
N PHE A 54 10.78 -12.19 24.02
CA PHE A 54 10.93 -10.84 23.49
C PHE A 54 10.82 -9.73 24.55
N VAL A 55 10.40 -10.02 25.76
CA VAL A 55 10.10 -8.99 26.76
C VAL A 55 11.06 -9.06 27.96
N ASP A 56 12.35 -9.06 27.69
CA ASP A 56 13.27 -8.52 28.70
C ASP A 56 13.33 -7.00 28.49
N SER A 57 12.46 -6.27 29.18
CA SER A 57 12.33 -4.83 29.05
C SER A 57 13.65 -4.07 29.26
N LYS A 58 14.54 -4.59 30.10
CA LYS A 58 15.86 -3.98 30.36
C LYS A 58 16.78 -4.08 29.15
N LYS A 59 16.73 -5.17 28.39
CA LYS A 59 17.50 -5.33 27.17
C LYS A 59 16.96 -4.52 26.00
N ILE A 60 15.64 -4.33 25.93
CA ILE A 60 14.97 -3.53 24.90
C ILE A 60 15.42 -2.08 24.96
N PHE A 61 15.39 -1.46 26.12
CA PHE A 61 15.77 -0.05 26.27
C PHE A 61 17.26 0.21 26.07
N ALA A 62 18.11 -0.78 26.29
CA ALA A 62 19.55 -0.67 26.08
C ALA A 62 19.99 -0.81 24.61
N ASN A 63 19.11 -1.31 23.72
CA ASN A 63 19.45 -1.61 22.33
C ASN A 63 18.62 -0.77 21.34
N LYS A 64 19.21 0.35 20.87
CA LYS A 64 18.57 1.25 19.91
C LYS A 64 18.08 0.56 18.64
N LYS A 65 18.86 -0.43 18.13
CA LYS A 65 18.49 -1.20 16.94
C LYS A 65 17.21 -2.01 17.20
N LEU A 66 17.12 -2.67 18.36
CA LEU A 66 15.95 -3.46 18.74
C LEU A 66 14.69 -2.61 18.87
N VAL A 67 14.81 -1.41 19.45
CA VAL A 67 13.71 -0.46 19.56
C VAL A 67 13.20 -0.03 18.16
N LEU A 68 14.13 0.26 17.24
CA LEU A 68 13.78 0.60 15.85
C LEU A 68 13.11 -0.56 15.12
N ASP A 69 13.55 -1.79 15.32
CA ASP A 69 12.98 -2.98 14.69
C ASP A 69 11.57 -3.26 15.25
N ILE A 70 11.34 -3.05 16.54
CA ILE A 70 10.01 -3.15 17.15
C ILE A 70 9.09 -2.07 16.60
N SER A 71 9.54 -0.82 16.51
CA SER A 71 8.75 0.29 15.95
C SER A 71 8.28 -0.02 14.52
N LYS A 72 9.19 -0.48 13.67
CA LYS A 72 8.86 -0.90 12.30
C LYS A 72 7.85 -2.04 12.25
N GLN A 73 7.96 -3.02 13.15
CA GLN A 73 6.99 -4.11 13.23
C GLN A 73 5.62 -3.61 13.67
N LEU A 74 5.53 -2.69 14.62
CA LEU A 74 4.28 -2.09 15.06
C LEU A 74 3.61 -1.30 13.93
N GLU A 75 4.37 -0.50 13.17
CA GLU A 75 3.88 0.20 11.99
C GLU A 75 3.33 -0.77 10.93
N GLU A 76 4.01 -1.90 10.72
CA GLU A 76 3.54 -2.94 9.79
C GLU A 76 2.25 -3.60 10.26
N TYR A 77 2.12 -3.88 11.56
CA TYR A 77 0.88 -4.43 12.12
C TYR A 77 -0.28 -3.44 12.02
N ASP A 78 -0.05 -2.17 12.34
CA ASP A 78 -1.06 -1.13 12.20
C ASP A 78 -1.55 -1.04 10.75
N PHE A 79 -0.63 -1.01 9.79
CA PHE A 79 -0.97 -1.04 8.38
C PHE A 79 -1.83 -2.27 8.01
N ILE A 80 -1.42 -3.47 8.41
CA ILE A 80 -2.13 -4.72 8.09
C ILE A 80 -3.53 -4.73 8.69
N LEU A 81 -3.67 -4.39 9.97
CA LEU A 81 -4.96 -4.36 10.67
C LEU A 81 -5.91 -3.35 10.05
N ARG A 82 -5.41 -2.17 9.71
CA ARG A 82 -6.20 -1.13 9.05
C ARG A 82 -6.71 -1.57 7.68
N GLU A 83 -5.86 -2.15 6.84
CA GLU A 83 -6.28 -2.61 5.52
C GLU A 83 -7.27 -3.79 5.60
N ILE A 84 -7.13 -4.68 6.59
CA ILE A 84 -8.11 -5.74 6.85
C ILE A 84 -9.45 -5.15 7.27
N ALA A 85 -9.45 -4.20 8.20
CA ALA A 85 -10.67 -3.55 8.67
C ALA A 85 -11.41 -2.82 7.52
N PHE A 86 -10.67 -2.11 6.67
CA PHE A 86 -11.25 -1.46 5.49
C PHE A 86 -11.83 -2.47 4.49
N GLU A 87 -11.16 -3.59 4.25
CA GLU A 87 -11.67 -4.61 3.33
C GLU A 87 -12.91 -5.32 3.88
N GLU A 88 -12.96 -5.57 5.19
CA GLU A 88 -14.15 -6.14 5.83
C GLU A 88 -15.35 -5.17 5.79
N LEU A 89 -15.12 -3.89 6.08
CA LEU A 89 -16.14 -2.85 5.97
C LEU A 89 -16.62 -2.72 4.52
N ARG A 90 -15.70 -2.72 3.55
CA ARG A 90 -16.05 -2.68 2.13
C ARG A 90 -16.93 -3.86 1.73
N LYS A 91 -16.58 -5.08 2.11
CA LYS A 91 -17.38 -6.28 1.80
C LYS A 91 -18.77 -6.23 2.41
N LYS A 92 -18.90 -5.62 3.58
CA LYS A 92 -20.17 -5.54 4.31
C LYS A 92 -21.08 -4.43 3.75
N GLU A 93 -20.56 -3.23 3.61
CA GLU A 93 -21.35 -2.01 3.40
C GLU A 93 -21.13 -1.35 2.04
N PHE A 94 -19.99 -1.62 1.36
CA PHE A 94 -19.57 -0.93 0.14
C PHE A 94 -19.12 -1.92 -0.94
N LYS A 95 -19.93 -2.94 -1.22
CA LYS A 95 -19.58 -4.05 -2.13
C LYS A 95 -19.27 -3.61 -3.56
N GLU A 96 -19.87 -2.49 -3.99
CA GLU A 96 -19.67 -1.89 -5.31
C GLU A 96 -18.32 -1.17 -5.47
N TYR A 97 -17.66 -0.87 -4.36
CA TYR A 97 -16.35 -0.20 -4.39
C TYR A 97 -15.22 -1.19 -4.68
N PRO A 98 -14.18 -0.78 -5.41
CA PRO A 98 -13.04 -1.65 -5.69
C PRO A 98 -12.30 -2.00 -4.41
N SER A 99 -11.81 -3.23 -4.33
CA SER A 99 -10.92 -3.63 -3.24
C SER A 99 -9.60 -2.88 -3.31
N ARG A 100 -9.22 -2.21 -2.24
CA ARG A 100 -7.92 -1.54 -2.10
C ARG A 100 -6.74 -2.51 -2.25
N LEU A 101 -6.95 -3.77 -1.91
CA LEU A 101 -5.92 -4.83 -1.98
C LEU A 101 -5.72 -5.37 -3.39
N LYS A 102 -6.59 -5.04 -4.34
CA LYS A 102 -6.58 -5.56 -5.72
C LYS A 102 -6.60 -4.48 -6.80
N CYS A 103 -6.99 -3.25 -6.46
CA CYS A 103 -7.06 -2.15 -7.42
C CYS A 103 -5.68 -1.48 -7.61
N MET A 104 -5.60 -0.66 -8.64
CA MET A 104 -4.49 0.26 -8.86
C MET A 104 -4.92 1.66 -8.44
N PHE A 105 -4.05 2.36 -7.73
CA PHE A 105 -4.27 3.77 -7.38
C PHE A 105 -3.62 4.65 -8.45
N LEU A 106 -4.43 5.52 -9.05
CA LEU A 106 -4.03 6.41 -10.12
C LEU A 106 -4.38 7.84 -9.76
N ILE A 107 -3.69 8.78 -10.37
CA ILE A 107 -3.89 10.23 -10.21
C ILE A 107 -4.39 10.76 -11.55
N ASP A 108 -5.44 11.55 -11.54
CA ASP A 108 -6.09 12.08 -12.74
C ASP A 108 -5.27 13.19 -13.43
N ASN A 109 -4.40 13.87 -12.68
CA ASN A 109 -3.68 15.04 -13.15
C ASN A 109 -2.16 14.82 -13.05
N LYS A 110 -1.45 15.02 -14.17
CA LYS A 110 0.00 14.89 -14.26
C LYS A 110 0.74 15.84 -13.30
N GLU A 111 0.26 17.07 -13.17
CA GLU A 111 0.87 18.08 -12.30
C GLU A 111 0.74 17.70 -10.83
N ALA A 112 -0.44 17.20 -10.42
CA ALA A 112 -0.66 16.63 -9.09
C ALA A 112 0.26 15.43 -8.83
N CYS A 113 0.45 14.57 -9.83
CA CYS A 113 1.38 13.46 -9.75
C CYS A 113 2.83 13.93 -9.53
N LEU A 114 3.29 14.94 -10.27
CA LEU A 114 4.62 15.51 -10.12
C LEU A 114 4.81 16.24 -8.78
N LYS A 115 3.76 16.89 -8.28
CA LYS A 115 3.77 17.52 -6.95
C LYS A 115 3.91 16.48 -5.84
N ASN A 116 3.17 15.38 -5.94
CA ASN A 116 3.27 14.27 -5.00
C ASN A 116 4.66 13.61 -5.06
N LEU A 117 5.24 13.48 -6.25
CA LEU A 117 6.60 12.95 -6.42
C LEU A 117 7.63 13.73 -5.61
N LYS A 118 7.56 15.08 -5.60
CA LYS A 118 8.45 15.91 -4.78
C LYS A 118 8.32 15.60 -3.28
N GLN A 119 7.11 15.36 -2.80
CA GLN A 119 6.86 14.98 -1.40
C GLN A 119 7.42 13.59 -1.06
N PHE A 120 7.31 12.63 -1.97
CA PHE A 120 7.91 11.30 -1.82
C PHE A 120 9.43 11.37 -1.74
N HIS A 121 10.05 12.18 -2.58
CA HIS A 121 11.50 12.36 -2.58
C HIS A 121 12.00 12.96 -1.26
N LEU A 122 11.29 13.94 -0.72
CA LEU A 122 11.63 14.57 0.57
C LEU A 122 11.47 13.60 1.76
N LYS A 123 10.64 12.58 1.64
CA LYS A 123 10.45 11.55 2.69
C LYS A 123 11.46 10.39 2.61
N GLY A 124 12.44 10.43 1.71
CA GLY A 124 13.49 9.42 1.60
C GLY A 124 13.01 8.05 1.10
N HIS A 125 11.87 7.99 0.43
CA HIS A 125 11.35 6.76 -0.16
C HIS A 125 12.10 6.43 -1.45
N GLY A 126 13.14 5.59 -1.34
CA GLY A 126 13.82 4.97 -2.48
C GLY A 126 14.68 5.92 -3.33
N SER A 127 15.54 5.33 -4.13
CA SER A 127 16.43 6.03 -5.08
C SER A 127 15.86 6.17 -6.49
N PHE A 128 14.70 5.55 -6.74
CA PHE A 128 14.10 5.50 -8.08
C PHE A 128 12.62 5.87 -8.05
N PHE A 129 12.24 6.78 -8.94
CA PHE A 129 10.86 7.18 -9.15
C PHE A 129 10.58 7.29 -10.65
N GLN A 130 9.46 6.75 -11.06
CA GLN A 130 8.97 6.88 -12.42
C GLN A 130 7.53 7.39 -12.39
N VAL A 131 7.23 8.45 -13.15
CA VAL A 131 5.86 8.86 -13.43
C VAL A 131 5.42 8.18 -14.71
N VAL A 132 4.39 7.36 -14.63
CA VAL A 132 3.87 6.56 -15.72
C VAL A 132 2.51 7.09 -16.13
N ALA A 133 2.30 7.33 -17.42
CA ALA A 133 0.98 7.53 -17.99
C ALA A 133 0.37 6.17 -18.30
N VAL A 134 -0.79 5.89 -17.72
CA VAL A 134 -1.52 4.64 -17.88
C VAL A 134 -2.76 4.87 -18.72
N LYS A 135 -2.85 4.19 -19.85
CA LYS A 135 -4.06 4.13 -20.65
C LYS A 135 -4.99 3.06 -20.11
N LEU A 136 -6.12 3.46 -19.55
CA LEU A 136 -7.02 2.59 -18.79
C LEU A 136 -8.26 2.22 -19.59
N ASN A 137 -8.55 0.93 -19.59
CA ASN A 137 -9.82 0.35 -20.06
C ASN A 137 -10.42 -0.48 -18.93
N GLY A 138 -11.53 -0.02 -18.34
CA GLY A 138 -12.11 -0.74 -17.21
C GLY A 138 -13.00 0.12 -16.31
N ASN A 139 -13.17 -0.32 -15.09
CA ASN A 139 -13.94 0.39 -14.08
C ASN A 139 -13.06 1.33 -13.28
N VAL A 140 -13.49 2.59 -13.16
CA VAL A 140 -12.84 3.63 -12.37
C VAL A 140 -13.76 4.06 -11.24
N PHE A 141 -13.16 4.25 -10.10
CA PHE A 141 -13.78 4.84 -8.93
C PHE A 141 -12.98 6.07 -8.50
N TYR A 142 -13.64 7.21 -8.40
CA TYR A 142 -13.00 8.45 -7.96
C TYR A 142 -13.17 8.64 -6.46
N ALA A 143 -12.07 8.93 -5.78
CA ALA A 143 -12.06 9.32 -4.39
C ALA A 143 -11.17 10.54 -4.20
N THR A 144 -11.56 11.45 -3.30
CA THR A 144 -10.71 12.58 -2.96
C THR A 144 -9.52 12.11 -2.13
N ALA A 145 -8.33 12.65 -2.41
CA ALA A 145 -7.10 12.29 -1.70
C ALA A 145 -7.20 12.44 -0.17
N LYS A 146 -8.05 13.36 0.31
CA LYS A 146 -8.32 13.54 1.75
C LYS A 146 -8.85 12.28 2.43
N HIS A 147 -9.58 11.43 1.71
CA HIS A 147 -10.15 10.19 2.24
C HIS A 147 -9.25 8.97 2.00
N VAL A 148 -8.27 9.08 1.09
CA VAL A 148 -7.38 7.97 0.72
C VAL A 148 -6.09 7.98 1.53
N VAL A 149 -5.61 9.13 1.97
CA VAL A 149 -4.23 9.35 2.45
C VAL A 149 -4.13 9.58 3.97
N ARG A 150 -5.24 9.77 4.69
CA ARG A 150 -5.14 9.97 6.13
C ARG A 150 -5.43 8.71 6.92
N ALA A 151 -4.38 7.91 7.04
CA ALA A 151 -4.08 7.15 8.22
C ALA A 151 -2.55 6.96 8.22
N GLY A 152 -1.88 7.81 8.86
CA GLY A 152 -0.45 7.84 9.10
C GLY A 152 -0.11 9.15 9.70
#